data_fbe80a921af4ae868e0944c42d31f6dc
#
_entry.id   fbe80a921af4ae868e0944c42d31f6dc
#
_cell.length_a   1.000
_cell.length_b   1.000
_cell.length_c   1.000
_cell.angle_alpha   90.00
_cell.angle_beta   90.00
_cell.angle_gamma   90.00
#
_symmetry.space_group_name_H-M   'P 1'
#
loop_
_entity.id
_entity.type
_entity.pdbx_description
1 polymer ?
#
loop_
_entity_poly.entity_id
_entity_poly.type
_entity_poly.pdbx_seq_one_letter_code
_entity_poly.pdbx_strand_id
1 'polypeptide(L)'
;VVDVIRTPRLERTFTLENDGKQPVTIARLRGSCGCEELRLLRGGKAVPSTRLDPGETATLHLAIHLHGGQSGPTRKYLWVDGPEAAGQTLSLALLEVDLSLRQSVSFAPASLNFGKVEAGTGAALPLTVSLDSDLLPDPGLLPDSALPLLQSADPDLQVERVGPLQRVEEGGKERLRQAFQVLLSPTAHAGHLSGDLRFTAPRALAGSLSLLAGVSVPVTGTVTGALDAIPATVFFGSLPAGKPVRRSVVLSSVMLGSLSASGDAPWLQATLAPADPSAKHRLLTVTLTARAPLGPLQGKVTVTTARGERLDIPVIAELTKSGE
;
A
#
# COMPACT_ATOMS: atom_id res chain seq x y z
N VAL A 1 -11.95 -0.79 22.76
CA VAL A 1 -10.64 -0.93 22.07
C VAL A 1 -10.76 -2.02 21.02
N VAL A 2 -10.38 -1.72 19.80
CA VAL A 2 -10.45 -2.65 18.66
C VAL A 2 -9.03 -2.93 18.17
N ASP A 3 -8.67 -4.19 18.08
CA ASP A 3 -7.39 -4.62 17.50
C ASP A 3 -7.53 -4.75 15.99
N VAL A 4 -6.83 -3.89 15.24
CA VAL A 4 -6.95 -3.81 13.78
C VAL A 4 -6.45 -5.06 13.05
N ILE A 5 -5.56 -5.82 13.68
CA ILE A 5 -5.03 -7.07 13.11
C ILE A 5 -6.03 -8.21 13.30
N ARG A 6 -6.68 -8.29 14.47
CA ARG A 6 -7.66 -9.34 14.80
C ARG A 6 -9.04 -9.04 14.25
N THR A 7 -9.34 -7.76 14.02
CA THR A 7 -10.65 -7.30 13.55
C THR A 7 -10.43 -6.33 12.38
N PRO A 8 -10.04 -6.86 11.20
CA PRO A 8 -9.77 -6.00 10.04
C PRO A 8 -11.04 -5.33 9.49
N ARG A 9 -12.21 -5.85 9.88
CA ARG A 9 -13.52 -5.29 9.54
C ARG A 9 -14.39 -5.23 10.78
N LEU A 10 -14.74 -4.01 11.17
CA LEU A 10 -15.64 -3.74 12.29
C LEU A 10 -17.04 -3.49 11.74
N GLU A 11 -18.03 -4.23 12.23
CA GLU A 11 -19.43 -4.05 11.86
C GLU A 11 -20.26 -3.54 13.05
N ARG A 12 -21.17 -2.62 12.76
CA ARG A 12 -22.13 -2.08 13.73
C ARG A 12 -23.45 -1.80 13.02
N THR A 13 -24.53 -1.90 13.80
CA THR A 13 -25.88 -1.55 13.35
C THR A 13 -26.44 -0.46 14.26
N PHE A 14 -27.15 0.46 13.67
CA PHE A 14 -27.86 1.54 14.36
C PHE A 14 -29.32 1.50 13.94
N THR A 15 -30.21 1.71 14.89
CA THR A 15 -31.62 1.92 14.60
C THR A 15 -31.85 3.42 14.37
N LEU A 16 -32.39 3.77 13.23
CA LEU A 16 -32.85 5.12 12.90
C LEU A 16 -34.36 5.13 13.09
N GLU A 17 -34.87 6.03 13.93
CA GLU A 17 -36.29 6.18 14.20
C GLU A 17 -36.72 7.59 13.82
N ASN A 18 -37.89 7.73 13.21
CA ASN A 18 -38.52 9.04 13.01
C ASN A 18 -39.32 9.39 14.25
N ASP A 19 -38.72 10.13 15.14
CA ASP A 19 -39.35 10.65 16.37
C ASP A 19 -40.17 11.95 16.16
N GLY A 20 -40.17 12.44 14.91
CA GLY A 20 -40.92 13.64 14.51
C GLY A 20 -42.41 13.35 14.33
N LYS A 21 -43.16 14.43 14.05
CA LYS A 21 -44.61 14.35 13.77
C LYS A 21 -44.97 14.25 12.30
N GLN A 22 -43.98 14.35 11.41
CA GLN A 22 -44.14 14.27 9.95
C GLN A 22 -43.28 13.19 9.36
N PRO A 23 -43.69 12.60 8.24
CA PRO A 23 -42.87 11.63 7.51
C PRO A 23 -41.53 12.23 7.07
N VAL A 24 -40.45 11.45 7.21
CA VAL A 24 -39.10 11.83 6.83
C VAL A 24 -38.60 10.84 5.78
N THR A 25 -37.90 11.33 4.77
CA THR A 25 -37.26 10.49 3.74
C THR A 25 -35.75 10.49 3.98
N ILE A 26 -35.18 9.32 4.18
CA ILE A 26 -33.73 9.10 4.14
C ILE A 26 -33.37 8.86 2.68
N ALA A 27 -32.63 9.77 2.06
CA ALA A 27 -32.27 9.72 0.65
C ALA A 27 -30.86 9.16 0.44
N ARG A 28 -29.95 9.41 1.38
CA ARG A 28 -28.53 9.04 1.23
C ARG A 28 -27.84 8.87 2.57
N LEU A 29 -26.82 8.03 2.58
CA LEU A 29 -25.87 7.87 3.69
C LEU A 29 -24.49 8.32 3.21
N ARG A 30 -23.74 9.05 4.04
CA ARG A 30 -22.37 9.46 3.78
C ARG A 30 -21.47 9.11 4.95
N GLY A 31 -20.28 8.62 4.66
CA GLY A 31 -19.21 8.40 5.64
C GLY A 31 -18.15 9.50 5.60
N SER A 32 -17.32 9.54 6.63
CA SER A 32 -16.19 10.47 6.75
C SER A 32 -14.95 10.01 5.96
N CYS A 33 -14.90 8.76 5.51
CA CYS A 33 -13.82 8.21 4.68
C CYS A 33 -14.33 7.13 3.73
N GLY A 34 -13.54 6.83 2.69
CA GLY A 34 -13.80 5.69 1.79
C GLY A 34 -13.58 4.31 2.42
N CYS A 35 -13.18 4.26 3.69
CA CYS A 35 -13.01 3.03 4.47
C CYS A 35 -14.32 2.52 5.09
N GLU A 36 -15.42 3.25 4.90
CA GLU A 36 -16.73 2.98 5.49
C GLU A 36 -17.69 2.48 4.41
N GLU A 37 -18.28 1.31 4.65
CA GLU A 37 -19.41 0.80 3.88
C GLU A 37 -20.69 1.05 4.68
N LEU A 38 -21.63 1.79 4.09
CA LEU A 38 -22.90 2.14 4.68
C LEU A 38 -24.04 1.51 3.91
N ARG A 39 -24.95 0.85 4.62
CA ARG A 39 -26.15 0.24 4.02
C ARG A 39 -27.37 0.60 4.84
N LEU A 40 -28.41 1.09 4.15
CA LEU A 40 -29.73 1.30 4.75
C LEU A 40 -30.56 0.02 4.55
N LEU A 41 -31.14 -0.47 5.63
CA LEU A 41 -31.98 -1.67 5.62
C LEU A 41 -33.40 -1.33 6.05
N ARG A 42 -34.38 -1.83 5.31
CA ARG A 42 -35.81 -1.78 5.65
C ARG A 42 -36.37 -3.19 5.67
N GLY A 43 -36.88 -3.65 6.81
CA GLY A 43 -37.34 -5.05 6.94
C GLY A 43 -36.26 -6.08 6.64
N GLY A 44 -34.98 -5.80 6.97
CA GLY A 44 -33.83 -6.67 6.71
C GLY A 44 -33.30 -6.64 5.26
N LYS A 45 -33.90 -5.88 4.36
CA LYS A 45 -33.45 -5.75 2.95
C LYS A 45 -32.75 -4.42 2.72
N ALA A 46 -31.65 -4.45 1.98
CA ALA A 46 -30.94 -3.24 1.59
C ALA A 46 -31.79 -2.40 0.62
N VAL A 47 -31.89 -1.11 0.91
CA VAL A 47 -32.63 -0.14 0.08
C VAL A 47 -31.75 1.09 -0.15
N PRO A 48 -31.85 1.74 -1.33
CA PRO A 48 -31.09 2.95 -1.62
C PRO A 48 -31.61 4.17 -0.85
N SER A 49 -32.91 4.19 -0.55
CA SER A 49 -33.61 5.23 0.21
C SER A 49 -34.82 4.64 0.89
N THR A 50 -35.35 5.32 1.91
CA THR A 50 -36.59 4.91 2.58
C THR A 50 -37.34 6.10 3.16
N ARG A 51 -38.69 6.05 3.12
CA ARG A 51 -39.55 6.96 3.86
C ARG A 51 -39.92 6.31 5.18
N LEU A 52 -39.86 7.07 6.25
CA LEU A 52 -40.27 6.71 7.60
C LEU A 52 -41.43 7.60 8.04
N ASP A 53 -42.56 7.01 8.32
CA ASP A 53 -43.66 7.69 8.99
C ASP A 53 -43.34 7.89 10.48
N PRO A 54 -44.02 8.77 11.21
CA PRO A 54 -43.80 8.97 12.64
C PRO A 54 -43.81 7.67 13.43
N GLY A 55 -42.76 7.40 14.23
CA GLY A 55 -42.57 6.18 15.00
C GLY A 55 -42.02 4.99 14.19
N GLU A 56 -41.84 5.12 12.88
CA GLU A 56 -41.22 4.04 12.08
C GLU A 56 -39.69 4.03 12.16
N THR A 57 -39.13 2.83 11.96
CA THR A 57 -37.68 2.62 12.06
C THR A 57 -37.07 2.07 10.77
N ALA A 58 -35.79 2.36 10.57
CA ALA A 58 -34.90 1.70 9.62
C ALA A 58 -33.59 1.33 10.32
N THR A 59 -32.83 0.42 9.72
CA THR A 59 -31.53 0.03 10.25
C THR A 59 -30.43 0.57 9.35
N LEU A 60 -29.47 1.26 9.95
CA LEU A 60 -28.20 1.60 9.32
C LEU A 60 -27.18 0.51 9.66
N HIS A 61 -26.65 -0.15 8.68
CA HIS A 61 -25.51 -1.07 8.82
C HIS A 61 -24.24 -0.36 8.40
N LEU A 62 -23.26 -0.33 9.31
CA LEU A 62 -21.94 0.24 9.12
C LEU A 62 -20.91 -0.89 9.12
N ALA A 63 -20.05 -0.95 8.11
CA ALA A 63 -18.82 -1.70 8.17
C ALA A 63 -17.63 -0.77 7.95
N ILE A 64 -16.63 -0.83 8.83
CA ILE A 64 -15.41 -0.05 8.76
C ILE A 64 -14.25 -1.00 8.45
N HIS A 65 -13.58 -0.79 7.34
CA HIS A 65 -12.33 -1.49 7.00
C HIS A 65 -11.18 -0.84 7.75
N LEU A 66 -10.59 -1.60 8.66
CA LEU A 66 -9.43 -1.18 9.45
C LEU A 66 -8.16 -1.70 8.79
N HIS A 67 -7.20 -0.82 8.60
CA HIS A 67 -5.92 -1.16 7.96
C HIS A 67 -4.80 -1.21 8.98
N GLY A 68 -3.81 -2.08 8.75
CA GLY A 68 -2.58 -2.10 9.50
C GLY A 68 -1.90 -0.72 9.50
N GLY A 69 -1.27 -0.34 10.59
CA GLY A 69 -0.65 0.98 10.77
C GLY A 69 -1.52 1.99 11.53
N GLN A 70 -2.83 1.75 11.70
CA GLN A 70 -3.71 2.61 12.47
C GLN A 70 -3.67 2.26 13.96
N SER A 71 -3.47 3.25 14.83
CA SER A 71 -3.51 3.08 16.27
C SER A 71 -3.96 4.38 16.97
N GLY A 72 -4.46 4.25 18.20
CA GLY A 72 -4.91 5.38 18.99
C GLY A 72 -6.41 5.69 18.85
N PRO A 73 -6.85 6.80 19.46
CA PRO A 73 -8.23 7.24 19.36
C PRO A 73 -8.54 7.70 17.93
N THR A 74 -9.65 7.22 17.42
CA THR A 74 -10.13 7.55 16.08
C THR A 74 -11.62 7.81 16.13
N ARG A 75 -12.06 8.90 15.52
CA ARG A 75 -13.46 9.29 15.45
C ARG A 75 -13.93 9.25 14.00
N LYS A 76 -15.12 8.68 13.79
CA LYS A 76 -15.76 8.56 12.49
C LYS A 76 -17.12 9.24 12.54
N TYR A 77 -17.49 9.89 11.43
CA TYR A 77 -18.75 10.60 11.31
C TYR A 77 -19.56 10.00 10.17
N LEU A 78 -20.84 9.79 10.43
CA LEU A 78 -21.81 9.25 9.49
C LEU A 78 -22.98 10.20 9.39
N TRP A 79 -23.29 10.67 8.19
CA TRP A 79 -24.42 11.54 7.93
C TRP A 79 -25.57 10.75 7.33
N VAL A 80 -26.75 10.99 7.88
CA VAL A 80 -28.03 10.52 7.32
C VAL A 80 -28.67 11.71 6.65
N ASP A 81 -28.76 11.71 5.34
CA ASP A 81 -29.21 12.84 4.55
C ASP A 81 -30.62 12.60 3.99
N GLY A 82 -31.43 13.66 4.04
CA GLY A 82 -32.71 13.77 3.36
C GLY A 82 -32.58 14.08 1.87
N PRO A 83 -33.70 14.28 1.17
CA PRO A 83 -33.71 14.74 -0.21
C PRO A 83 -33.03 16.09 -0.37
N GLU A 84 -32.37 16.26 -1.50
CA GLU A 84 -31.83 17.58 -1.87
C GLU A 84 -32.97 18.52 -2.25
N ALA A 85 -32.98 19.74 -1.66
CA ALA A 85 -33.90 20.78 -1.95
C ALA A 85 -33.17 22.11 -2.19
N ALA A 86 -33.46 22.78 -3.30
CA ALA A 86 -32.84 24.05 -3.70
C ALA A 86 -31.28 24.01 -3.72
N GLY A 87 -30.69 22.90 -4.11
CA GLY A 87 -29.23 22.71 -4.16
C GLY A 87 -28.58 22.49 -2.79
N GLN A 88 -29.37 22.26 -1.74
CA GLN A 88 -28.90 21.99 -0.39
C GLN A 88 -29.35 20.60 0.06
N THR A 89 -28.44 19.86 0.65
CA THR A 89 -28.73 18.55 1.26
C THR A 89 -29.15 18.78 2.71
N LEU A 90 -30.34 18.32 3.08
CA LEU A 90 -30.82 18.35 4.45
C LEU A 90 -30.15 17.21 5.22
N SER A 91 -29.30 17.52 6.21
CA SER A 91 -28.80 16.49 7.12
C SER A 91 -29.83 16.20 8.20
N LEU A 92 -30.33 14.97 8.23
CA LEU A 92 -31.34 14.50 9.17
C LEU A 92 -30.73 14.06 10.51
N ALA A 93 -29.57 13.40 10.43
CA ALA A 93 -28.83 12.96 11.61
C ALA A 93 -27.34 12.90 11.34
N LEU A 94 -26.56 13.08 12.39
CA LEU A 94 -25.13 12.86 12.45
C LEU A 94 -24.86 11.81 13.54
N LEU A 95 -24.24 10.71 13.15
CA LEU A 95 -23.75 9.70 14.08
C LEU A 95 -22.24 9.84 14.23
N GLU A 96 -21.79 9.74 15.45
CA GLU A 96 -20.38 9.75 15.81
C GLU A 96 -19.99 8.40 16.37
N VAL A 97 -18.90 7.83 15.84
CA VAL A 97 -18.37 6.54 16.25
C VAL A 97 -16.95 6.73 16.76
N ASP A 98 -16.80 6.65 18.09
CA ASP A 98 -15.50 6.70 18.74
C ASP A 98 -14.89 5.31 18.80
N LEU A 99 -13.69 5.19 18.28
CA LEU A 99 -12.90 3.96 18.27
C LEU A 99 -11.57 4.21 18.98
N SER A 100 -11.14 3.27 19.81
CA SER A 100 -9.75 3.18 20.27
C SER A 100 -9.09 2.02 19.55
N LEU A 101 -8.22 2.33 18.60
CA LEU A 101 -7.55 1.35 17.77
C LEU A 101 -6.23 0.91 18.43
N ARG A 102 -5.96 -0.39 18.36
CA ARG A 102 -4.74 -1.01 18.87
C ARG A 102 -4.17 -1.93 17.80
N GLN A 103 -2.86 -2.07 17.81
CA GLN A 103 -2.16 -3.06 16.98
C GLN A 103 -1.49 -4.10 17.88
N SER A 104 -1.85 -5.35 17.68
CA SER A 104 -1.15 -6.46 18.29
C SER A 104 0.21 -6.73 17.66
N VAL A 105 0.48 -6.11 16.52
CA VAL A 105 1.79 -6.11 15.84
C VAL A 105 2.18 -4.67 15.54
N SER A 106 3.40 -4.29 15.86
CA SER A 106 3.93 -2.98 15.53
C SER A 106 5.38 -3.05 15.08
N PHE A 107 5.77 -2.09 14.25
CA PHE A 107 7.11 -1.91 13.72
C PHE A 107 7.68 -0.56 14.14
N ALA A 108 8.95 -0.55 14.47
CA ALA A 108 9.68 0.68 14.77
C ALA A 108 11.01 0.66 14.01
N PRO A 109 11.15 1.49 12.96
CA PRO A 109 10.15 2.42 12.41
C PRO A 109 9.02 1.72 11.64
N ALA A 110 7.90 2.42 11.39
CA ALA A 110 6.75 1.88 10.66
C ALA A 110 7.01 1.71 9.14
N SER A 111 8.05 2.37 8.62
CA SER A 111 8.56 2.24 7.25
C SER A 111 10.06 2.43 7.25
N LEU A 112 10.73 1.85 6.28
CA LEU A 112 12.17 1.97 6.10
C LEU A 112 12.47 2.80 4.85
N ASN A 113 13.39 3.77 4.99
CA ASN A 113 13.85 4.56 3.85
C ASN A 113 15.38 4.61 3.85
N PHE A 114 15.98 3.94 2.88
CA PHE A 114 17.43 3.93 2.70
C PHE A 114 17.97 5.28 2.17
N GLY A 115 17.09 6.19 1.72
CA GLY A 115 17.53 7.42 1.09
C GLY A 115 18.26 7.15 -0.25
N LYS A 116 19.37 7.86 -0.46
CA LYS A 116 20.25 7.62 -1.60
C LYS A 116 21.45 6.79 -1.15
N VAL A 117 21.66 5.64 -1.79
CA VAL A 117 22.77 4.71 -1.54
C VAL A 117 23.57 4.55 -2.81
N GLU A 118 24.88 4.71 -2.75
CA GLU A 118 25.75 4.47 -3.91
C GLU A 118 25.83 2.97 -4.22
N ALA A 119 25.69 2.61 -5.49
CA ALA A 119 25.88 1.23 -5.95
C ALA A 119 27.27 0.72 -5.54
N GLY A 120 27.34 -0.50 -5.05
CA GLY A 120 28.58 -1.10 -4.56
C GLY A 120 28.84 -0.90 -3.08
N THR A 121 28.14 -0.01 -2.38
CA THR A 121 28.38 0.25 -0.95
C THR A 121 27.46 -0.56 -0.03
N GLY A 122 26.22 -0.83 -0.46
CA GLY A 122 25.20 -1.39 0.40
C GLY A 122 24.78 -0.43 1.53
N ALA A 123 23.77 -0.81 2.29
CA ALA A 123 23.30 -0.06 3.46
C ALA A 123 22.57 -0.99 4.42
N ALA A 124 22.41 -0.55 5.67
CA ALA A 124 21.71 -1.30 6.70
C ALA A 124 20.80 -0.38 7.52
N LEU A 125 19.58 -0.80 7.78
CA LEU A 125 18.63 -0.09 8.63
C LEU A 125 18.12 -0.99 9.75
N PRO A 126 18.02 -0.48 10.99
CA PRO A 126 17.44 -1.23 12.09
C PRO A 126 15.92 -1.26 11.97
N LEU A 127 15.33 -2.37 12.38
CA LEU A 127 13.89 -2.56 12.48
C LEU A 127 13.59 -3.35 13.76
N THR A 128 12.69 -2.85 14.59
CA THR A 128 12.19 -3.57 15.76
C THR A 128 10.75 -4.00 15.47
N VAL A 129 10.47 -5.26 15.71
CA VAL A 129 9.12 -5.83 15.64
C VAL A 129 8.65 -6.12 17.05
N SER A 130 7.44 -5.69 17.38
CA SER A 130 6.78 -6.02 18.65
C SER A 130 5.45 -6.71 18.36
N LEU A 131 5.24 -7.88 18.99
CA LEU A 131 4.04 -8.69 18.87
C LEU A 131 3.42 -8.87 20.26
N ASP A 132 2.10 -8.83 20.36
CA ASP A 132 1.43 -9.30 21.57
C ASP A 132 1.70 -10.81 21.74
N SER A 133 2.09 -11.25 22.94
CA SER A 133 2.48 -12.65 23.19
C SER A 133 1.33 -13.64 22.92
N ASP A 134 0.09 -13.20 23.11
CA ASP A 134 -1.12 -13.98 22.88
C ASP A 134 -1.48 -14.21 21.40
N LEU A 135 -0.73 -13.65 20.46
CA LEU A 135 -0.79 -14.00 19.03
C LEU A 135 -0.12 -15.34 18.72
N LEU A 136 0.73 -15.82 19.61
CA LEU A 136 1.46 -17.06 19.42
C LEU A 136 0.85 -18.16 20.33
N PRO A 137 0.74 -19.40 19.86
CA PRO A 137 0.03 -20.46 20.59
C PRO A 137 0.65 -20.81 21.92
N ASP A 138 1.95 -20.79 22.06
CA ASP A 138 2.69 -20.90 23.33
C ASP A 138 4.08 -20.27 23.17
N PRO A 139 4.26 -19.02 23.61
CA PRO A 139 5.55 -18.36 23.50
C PRO A 139 6.68 -19.05 24.28
N GLY A 140 6.34 -19.89 25.27
CA GLY A 140 7.30 -20.63 26.07
C GLY A 140 7.87 -21.88 25.38
N LEU A 141 7.12 -22.43 24.43
CA LEU A 141 7.50 -23.65 23.68
C LEU A 141 8.11 -23.35 22.31
N LEU A 142 8.11 -22.08 21.87
CA LEU A 142 8.66 -21.70 20.59
C LEU A 142 10.20 -21.64 20.68
N PRO A 143 10.94 -22.51 19.97
CA PRO A 143 12.35 -22.26 19.78
C PRO A 143 12.53 -20.93 19.02
N ASP A 144 13.62 -20.20 19.28
CA ASP A 144 13.92 -18.93 18.63
C ASP A 144 13.82 -18.99 17.09
N SER A 145 14.06 -20.18 16.52
CA SER A 145 13.93 -20.46 15.10
C SER A 145 12.48 -20.54 14.58
N ALA A 146 11.49 -20.62 15.47
CA ALA A 146 10.07 -20.74 15.11
C ALA A 146 9.32 -19.41 15.07
N LEU A 147 9.96 -18.30 15.46
CA LEU A 147 9.35 -16.96 15.34
C LEU A 147 9.16 -16.57 13.88
N PRO A 148 8.14 -15.74 13.63
CA PRO A 148 7.90 -15.21 12.30
C PRO A 148 9.17 -14.53 11.78
N LEU A 149 9.62 -14.96 10.61
CA LEU A 149 10.69 -14.29 9.88
C LEU A 149 10.10 -13.21 9.00
N LEU A 150 10.78 -12.08 8.95
CA LEU A 150 10.49 -11.07 7.93
C LEU A 150 11.30 -11.40 6.68
N GLN A 151 10.65 -11.34 5.53
CA GLN A 151 11.29 -11.55 4.24
C GLN A 151 10.84 -10.47 3.25
N SER A 152 11.71 -10.17 2.32
CA SER A 152 11.41 -9.37 1.14
C SER A 152 11.24 -10.28 -0.08
N ALA A 153 10.36 -9.87 -1.00
CA ALA A 153 10.32 -10.43 -2.34
C ALA A 153 11.43 -9.86 -3.24
N ASP A 154 12.01 -8.72 -2.84
CA ASP A 154 13.12 -8.09 -3.54
C ASP A 154 14.43 -8.80 -3.17
N PRO A 155 15.15 -9.41 -4.14
CA PRO A 155 16.40 -10.14 -3.88
C PRO A 155 17.54 -9.24 -3.38
N ASP A 156 17.46 -7.93 -3.60
CA ASP A 156 18.45 -6.96 -3.15
C ASP A 156 18.28 -6.59 -1.66
N LEU A 157 17.20 -7.05 -1.03
CA LEU A 157 16.91 -6.84 0.40
C LEU A 157 17.04 -8.15 1.18
N GLN A 158 17.86 -8.13 2.21
CA GLN A 158 18.01 -9.21 3.18
C GLN A 158 17.58 -8.75 4.56
N VAL A 159 17.04 -9.67 5.36
CA VAL A 159 16.61 -9.38 6.73
C VAL A 159 17.31 -10.32 7.67
N GLU A 160 18.07 -9.78 8.59
CA GLU A 160 18.81 -10.52 9.60
C GLU A 160 18.24 -10.24 10.98
N ARG A 161 18.16 -11.27 11.81
CA ARG A 161 17.76 -11.13 13.20
C ARG A 161 18.96 -10.65 14.02
N VAL A 162 18.73 -9.68 14.91
CA VAL A 162 19.75 -9.11 15.79
C VAL A 162 19.39 -9.42 17.26
N GLY A 163 20.26 -10.15 17.92
CA GLY A 163 20.10 -10.50 19.34
C GLY A 163 18.94 -11.48 19.63
N PRO A 164 18.71 -11.77 20.91
CA PRO A 164 17.66 -12.68 21.34
C PRO A 164 16.29 -12.02 21.31
N LEU A 165 15.24 -12.85 21.28
CA LEU A 165 13.88 -12.44 21.54
C LEU A 165 13.75 -11.91 22.96
N GLN A 166 13.13 -10.76 23.10
CA GLN A 166 12.86 -10.11 24.41
C GLN A 166 11.37 -10.20 24.75
N ARG A 167 11.08 -10.46 26.00
CA ARG A 167 9.76 -10.33 26.57
C ARG A 167 9.69 -9.03 27.34
N VAL A 168 8.77 -8.16 26.98
CA VAL A 168 8.59 -6.84 27.60
C VAL A 168 7.13 -6.65 27.99
N GLU A 169 6.91 -5.98 29.11
CA GLU A 169 5.57 -5.58 29.51
C GLU A 169 5.31 -4.15 29.01
N GLU A 170 4.27 -3.98 28.20
CA GLU A 170 3.91 -2.70 27.63
C GLU A 170 2.37 -2.53 27.67
N GLY A 171 1.91 -1.47 28.36
CA GLY A 171 0.48 -1.20 28.50
C GLY A 171 -0.30 -2.31 29.23
N GLY A 172 0.32 -2.99 30.22
CA GLY A 172 -0.30 -4.08 30.98
C GLY A 172 -0.44 -5.39 30.21
N LYS A 173 0.34 -5.56 29.14
CA LYS A 173 0.39 -6.77 28.33
C LYS A 173 1.82 -7.20 28.07
N GLU A 174 2.04 -8.52 28.07
CA GLU A 174 3.30 -9.08 27.64
C GLU A 174 3.41 -8.98 26.11
N ARG A 175 4.53 -8.42 25.65
CA ARG A 175 4.87 -8.34 24.23
C ARG A 175 6.21 -9.00 23.96
N LEU A 176 6.30 -9.63 22.81
CA LEU A 176 7.53 -10.20 22.28
C LEU A 176 8.17 -9.15 21.36
N ARG A 177 9.41 -8.79 21.65
CA ARG A 177 10.16 -7.81 20.86
C ARG A 177 11.40 -8.46 20.27
N GLN A 178 11.55 -8.30 18.94
CA GLN A 178 12.71 -8.79 18.20
C GLN A 178 13.30 -7.67 17.36
N ALA A 179 14.61 -7.48 17.49
CA ALA A 179 15.35 -6.59 16.61
C ALA A 179 15.78 -7.33 15.33
N PHE A 180 15.74 -6.58 14.23
CA PHE A 180 16.21 -7.01 12.91
C PHE A 180 17.11 -5.93 12.32
N GLN A 181 17.95 -6.35 11.41
CA GLN A 181 18.69 -5.48 10.51
C GLN A 181 18.25 -5.78 9.09
N VAL A 182 17.81 -4.75 8.39
CA VAL A 182 17.43 -4.84 6.98
C VAL A 182 18.59 -4.33 6.16
N LEU A 183 19.14 -5.22 5.33
CA LEU A 183 20.35 -4.99 4.54
C LEU A 183 19.96 -4.77 3.08
N LEU A 184 20.46 -3.70 2.51
CA LEU A 184 20.49 -3.49 1.08
C LEU A 184 21.81 -4.04 0.54
N SER A 185 21.73 -4.95 -0.42
CA SER A 185 22.91 -5.59 -1.02
C SER A 185 23.86 -4.56 -1.65
N PRO A 186 25.18 -4.70 -1.49
CA PRO A 186 26.12 -3.93 -2.29
C PRO A 186 25.98 -4.16 -3.80
N THR A 187 25.43 -5.31 -4.19
CA THR A 187 25.16 -5.66 -5.59
C THR A 187 23.78 -5.20 -6.08
N ALA A 188 23.04 -4.44 -5.26
CA ALA A 188 21.73 -3.92 -5.60
C ALA A 188 21.78 -3.09 -6.89
N HIS A 189 20.77 -3.29 -7.72
CA HIS A 189 20.67 -2.60 -9.00
C HIS A 189 20.42 -1.11 -8.81
N ALA A 190 21.07 -0.29 -9.63
CA ALA A 190 20.78 1.14 -9.64
C ALA A 190 19.33 1.39 -10.05
N GLY A 191 18.67 2.31 -9.35
CA GLY A 191 17.28 2.64 -9.60
C GLY A 191 16.50 2.91 -8.33
N HIS A 192 15.19 3.00 -8.47
CA HIS A 192 14.28 3.18 -7.35
C HIS A 192 14.02 1.84 -6.66
N LEU A 193 14.29 1.81 -5.36
CA LEU A 193 13.96 0.69 -4.49
C LEU A 193 12.56 0.91 -3.93
N SER A 194 11.67 -0.03 -4.14
CA SER A 194 10.32 -0.03 -3.56
C SER A 194 9.87 -1.46 -3.33
N GLY A 195 9.64 -1.82 -2.09
CA GLY A 195 9.24 -3.17 -1.70
C GLY A 195 8.60 -3.20 -0.32
N ASP A 196 8.22 -4.39 0.09
CA ASP A 196 7.64 -4.68 1.40
C ASP A 196 8.39 -5.81 2.08
N LEU A 197 8.58 -5.69 3.39
CA LEU A 197 8.92 -6.80 4.25
C LEU A 197 7.64 -7.42 4.79
N ARG A 198 7.49 -8.73 4.64
CA ARG A 198 6.30 -9.47 5.08
C ARG A 198 6.68 -10.59 6.02
N PHE A 199 5.75 -10.93 6.92
CA PHE A 199 5.92 -12.10 7.76
C PHE A 199 5.79 -13.37 6.94
N THR A 200 6.74 -14.28 7.14
CA THR A 200 6.66 -15.67 6.67
C THR A 200 6.52 -16.57 7.87
N ALA A 201 5.39 -17.26 7.94
CA ALA A 201 5.15 -18.21 9.02
C ALA A 201 5.81 -19.56 8.70
N PRO A 202 6.54 -20.15 9.63
CA PRO A 202 6.85 -21.57 9.55
C PRO A 202 5.57 -22.39 9.45
N ARG A 203 5.58 -23.48 8.68
CA ARG A 203 4.38 -24.35 8.48
C ARG A 203 3.68 -24.75 9.78
N ALA A 204 4.44 -24.97 10.84
CA ALA A 204 3.93 -25.33 12.16
C ALA A 204 3.04 -24.24 12.82
N LEU A 205 3.20 -22.99 12.42
CA LEU A 205 2.49 -21.84 12.98
C LEU A 205 1.51 -21.18 11.98
N ALA A 206 1.36 -21.76 10.79
CA ALA A 206 0.59 -21.14 9.70
C ALA A 206 -0.85 -20.78 10.09
N GLY A 207 -1.51 -21.58 10.92
CA GLY A 207 -2.88 -21.29 11.38
C GLY A 207 -2.97 -20.09 12.32
N SER A 208 -2.06 -19.99 13.29
CA SER A 208 -2.04 -18.91 14.28
C SER A 208 -1.52 -17.59 13.72
N LEU A 209 -0.70 -17.65 12.67
CA LEU A 209 -0.04 -16.49 12.07
C LEU A 209 -0.70 -16.02 10.76
N SER A 210 -1.81 -16.62 10.36
CA SER A 210 -2.59 -16.17 9.19
C SER A 210 -3.00 -14.69 9.30
N LEU A 211 -3.22 -14.19 10.50
CA LEU A 211 -3.50 -12.79 10.79
C LEU A 211 -2.34 -11.85 10.43
N LEU A 212 -1.11 -12.34 10.41
CA LEU A 212 0.10 -11.57 10.11
C LEU A 212 0.37 -11.49 8.59
N ALA A 213 -0.27 -12.32 7.78
CA ALA A 213 -0.03 -12.38 6.33
C ALA A 213 -0.34 -11.04 5.61
N GLY A 214 -1.25 -10.23 6.17
CA GLY A 214 -1.59 -8.91 5.65
C GLY A 214 -0.74 -7.75 6.21
N VAL A 215 0.20 -8.05 7.10
CA VAL A 215 1.00 -7.01 7.78
C VAL A 215 2.36 -6.91 7.10
N SER A 216 2.72 -5.71 6.65
CA SER A 216 4.00 -5.45 5.99
C SER A 216 4.65 -4.15 6.45
N VAL A 217 5.96 -4.05 6.22
CA VAL A 217 6.75 -2.83 6.42
C VAL A 217 7.19 -2.33 5.05
N PRO A 218 6.74 -1.15 4.62
CA PRO A 218 7.19 -0.55 3.37
C PRO A 218 8.69 -0.22 3.44
N VAL A 219 9.40 -0.51 2.36
CA VAL A 219 10.80 -0.18 2.18
C VAL A 219 10.95 0.65 0.91
N THR A 220 11.64 1.78 1.04
CA THR A 220 11.92 2.67 -0.08
C THR A 220 13.38 3.10 -0.08
N GLY A 221 13.85 3.58 -1.22
CA GLY A 221 15.19 4.14 -1.38
C GLY A 221 15.51 4.43 -2.83
N THR A 222 16.74 4.86 -3.07
CA THR A 222 17.28 5.04 -4.44
C THR A 222 18.73 4.57 -4.43
N VAL A 223 19.05 3.57 -5.24
CA VAL A 223 20.42 3.15 -5.49
C VAL A 223 20.97 4.00 -6.64
N THR A 224 21.94 4.86 -6.32
CA THR A 224 22.59 5.72 -7.33
C THR A 224 23.77 4.97 -7.92
N GLY A 225 23.69 4.66 -9.22
CA GLY A 225 24.79 4.05 -9.97
C GLY A 225 25.60 5.05 -10.76
N ALA A 226 26.60 4.55 -11.49
CA ALA A 226 27.28 5.32 -12.53
C ALA A 226 26.34 5.75 -13.67
N LEU A 227 25.11 5.17 -13.72
CA LEU A 227 24.03 5.47 -14.65
C LEU A 227 22.81 5.97 -13.87
N ASP A 228 22.31 7.14 -14.20
CA ASP A 228 21.13 7.75 -13.59
C ASP A 228 20.10 8.14 -14.65
N ALA A 229 18.82 8.24 -14.26
CA ALA A 229 17.70 8.57 -15.14
C ALA A 229 16.79 9.66 -14.54
N ILE A 230 16.43 10.64 -15.36
CA ILE A 230 15.50 11.71 -15.00
C ILE A 230 14.39 11.80 -16.07
N PRO A 231 13.13 11.54 -15.73
CA PRO A 231 12.64 11.09 -14.41
C PRO A 231 13.03 9.63 -14.11
N ALA A 232 13.15 9.29 -12.83
CA ALA A 232 13.46 7.93 -12.37
C ALA A 232 12.29 6.94 -12.55
N THR A 233 11.09 7.43 -12.84
CA THR A 233 9.87 6.66 -13.13
C THR A 233 9.12 7.32 -14.27
N VAL A 234 8.65 6.54 -15.23
CA VAL A 234 7.89 7.05 -16.37
C VAL A 234 6.41 6.87 -16.13
N PHE A 235 5.72 7.99 -15.94
CA PHE A 235 4.26 8.01 -15.82
C PHE A 235 3.63 8.41 -17.14
N PHE A 236 2.77 7.57 -17.68
CA PHE A 236 1.97 7.89 -18.85
C PHE A 236 0.60 8.47 -18.51
N GLY A 237 0.10 8.21 -17.27
CA GLY A 237 -1.26 8.58 -16.88
C GLY A 237 -2.32 7.70 -17.52
N SER A 238 -3.58 8.17 -17.50
CA SER A 238 -4.69 7.51 -18.22
C SER A 238 -4.72 7.96 -19.67
N LEU A 239 -4.69 7.01 -20.60
CA LEU A 239 -4.58 7.23 -22.03
C LEU A 239 -5.62 6.40 -22.80
N PRO A 240 -6.17 6.89 -23.92
CA PRO A 240 -6.96 6.08 -24.81
C PRO A 240 -6.10 5.01 -25.52
N ALA A 241 -6.59 3.77 -25.57
CA ALA A 241 -5.90 2.68 -26.23
C ALA A 241 -5.84 2.87 -27.77
N GLY A 242 -4.97 2.12 -28.42
CA GLY A 242 -4.89 2.05 -29.90
C GLY A 242 -3.94 3.03 -30.57
N LYS A 243 -3.30 3.93 -29.80
CA LYS A 243 -2.27 4.84 -30.35
C LYS A 243 -0.98 4.71 -29.56
N PRO A 244 0.19 4.73 -30.25
CA PRO A 244 1.46 4.74 -29.53
C PRO A 244 1.68 6.10 -28.86
N VAL A 245 2.14 6.07 -27.61
CA VAL A 245 2.47 7.26 -26.82
C VAL A 245 3.91 7.19 -26.36
N ARG A 246 4.61 8.32 -26.39
CA ARG A 246 6.03 8.40 -26.06
C ARG A 246 6.29 9.30 -24.87
N ARG A 247 7.30 8.96 -24.08
CA ARG A 247 7.87 9.78 -23.02
C ARG A 247 9.39 9.75 -23.14
N SER A 248 10.02 10.84 -22.76
CA SER A 248 11.48 10.96 -22.80
C SER A 248 12.05 10.89 -21.41
N VAL A 249 13.18 10.22 -21.27
CA VAL A 249 13.98 10.11 -20.06
C VAL A 249 15.39 10.55 -20.42
N VAL A 250 15.98 11.40 -19.60
CA VAL A 250 17.37 11.81 -19.73
C VAL A 250 18.24 10.86 -18.92
N LEU A 251 19.14 10.16 -19.58
CA LEU A 251 20.14 9.32 -18.92
C LEU A 251 21.42 10.13 -18.74
N SER A 252 21.97 10.11 -17.53
CA SER A 252 23.29 10.66 -17.20
C SER A 252 24.22 9.57 -16.75
N SER A 253 25.45 9.57 -17.22
CA SER A 253 26.47 8.61 -16.83
C SER A 253 27.86 9.18 -17.17
N VAL A 254 28.85 8.75 -16.41
CA VAL A 254 30.27 8.96 -16.77
C VAL A 254 30.69 8.11 -17.99
N MET A 255 29.85 7.16 -18.45
CA MET A 255 30.14 6.22 -19.56
C MET A 255 28.91 6.01 -20.45
N LEU A 256 28.50 7.04 -21.18
CA LEU A 256 27.34 7.00 -22.11
C LEU A 256 27.58 6.26 -23.44
N GLY A 257 28.82 5.84 -23.75
CA GLY A 257 29.19 5.35 -25.05
C GLY A 257 28.48 4.11 -25.57
N SER A 258 28.22 3.14 -24.73
CA SER A 258 27.58 1.88 -25.12
C SER A 258 26.47 1.49 -24.09
N LEU A 259 25.32 2.06 -24.31
CA LEU A 259 24.11 1.71 -23.59
C LEU A 259 23.21 0.86 -24.49
N SER A 260 22.57 -0.14 -23.91
CA SER A 260 21.41 -0.83 -24.48
C SER A 260 20.19 -0.58 -23.61
N ALA A 261 18.99 -0.57 -24.21
CA ALA A 261 17.73 -0.40 -23.48
C ALA A 261 16.70 -1.40 -24.00
N SER A 262 15.95 -2.02 -23.10
CA SER A 262 14.88 -2.95 -23.44
C SER A 262 13.69 -2.77 -22.47
N GLY A 263 12.47 -2.93 -22.96
CA GLY A 263 11.27 -3.07 -22.14
C GLY A 263 11.06 -4.55 -21.76
N ASP A 264 10.47 -4.79 -20.59
CA ASP A 264 10.14 -6.12 -20.07
C ASP A 264 8.84 -6.71 -20.62
N ALA A 265 8.09 -5.93 -21.40
CA ALA A 265 6.81 -6.35 -21.96
C ALA A 265 6.70 -6.02 -23.47
N PRO A 266 5.96 -6.82 -24.27
CA PRO A 266 5.81 -6.61 -25.72
C PRO A 266 5.18 -5.27 -26.10
N TRP A 267 4.41 -4.69 -25.18
CA TRP A 267 3.76 -3.39 -25.37
C TRP A 267 4.64 -2.21 -24.97
N LEU A 268 5.83 -2.46 -24.44
CA LEU A 268 6.77 -1.44 -23.98
C LEU A 268 8.06 -1.47 -24.80
N GLN A 269 8.33 -0.38 -25.51
CA GLN A 269 9.54 -0.23 -26.31
C GLN A 269 10.44 0.86 -25.74
N ALA A 270 11.73 0.64 -25.79
CA ALA A 270 12.75 1.57 -25.37
C ALA A 270 13.73 1.85 -26.52
N THR A 271 13.96 3.11 -26.84
CA THR A 271 14.85 3.50 -27.90
C THR A 271 15.81 4.60 -27.43
N LEU A 272 17.11 4.35 -27.53
CA LEU A 272 18.15 5.30 -27.18
C LEU A 272 18.43 6.22 -28.37
N ALA A 273 18.60 7.50 -28.13
CA ALA A 273 19.13 8.42 -29.11
C ALA A 273 20.54 7.99 -29.54
N PRO A 274 21.02 8.39 -30.73
CA PRO A 274 22.40 8.15 -31.15
C PRO A 274 23.41 8.57 -30.09
N ALA A 275 24.48 7.81 -29.95
CA ALA A 275 25.54 8.15 -29.01
C ALA A 275 26.31 9.38 -29.50
N ASP A 276 26.43 10.39 -28.67
CA ASP A 276 27.31 11.52 -28.82
C ASP A 276 28.44 11.40 -27.79
N PRO A 277 29.69 11.20 -28.22
CA PRO A 277 30.82 11.05 -27.28
C PRO A 277 31.08 12.29 -26.43
N SER A 278 30.62 13.46 -26.86
CA SER A 278 30.79 14.72 -26.12
C SER A 278 29.64 15.03 -25.16
N ALA A 279 28.53 14.31 -25.28
CA ALA A 279 27.34 14.56 -24.45
C ALA A 279 27.48 13.99 -23.03
N LYS A 280 27.09 14.78 -22.07
CA LYS A 280 26.95 14.33 -20.65
C LYS A 280 25.65 13.58 -20.38
N HIS A 281 24.73 13.61 -21.32
CA HIS A 281 23.40 13.03 -21.21
C HIS A 281 23.02 12.34 -22.52
N ARG A 282 22.21 11.29 -22.41
CA ARG A 282 21.65 10.57 -23.54
C ARG A 282 20.13 10.44 -23.38
N LEU A 283 19.40 10.71 -24.47
CA LEU A 283 17.95 10.62 -24.44
C LEU A 283 17.51 9.18 -24.65
N LEU A 284 16.64 8.69 -23.76
CA LEU A 284 15.90 7.45 -23.88
C LEU A 284 14.44 7.79 -24.18
N THR A 285 13.89 7.27 -25.26
CA THR A 285 12.48 7.35 -25.60
C THR A 285 11.79 6.06 -25.19
N VAL A 286 10.85 6.16 -24.26
CA VAL A 286 9.97 5.07 -23.82
C VAL A 286 8.65 5.19 -24.57
N THR A 287 8.23 4.13 -25.24
CA THR A 287 7.03 4.09 -26.07
C THR A 287 6.08 2.99 -25.58
N LEU A 288 4.86 3.37 -25.23
CA LEU A 288 3.74 2.43 -25.17
C LEU A 288 3.26 2.17 -26.60
N THR A 289 3.23 0.90 -27.00
CA THR A 289 2.78 0.55 -28.35
C THR A 289 1.25 0.58 -28.46
N ALA A 290 0.73 0.68 -29.67
CA ALA A 290 -0.73 0.59 -29.91
C ALA A 290 -1.37 -0.74 -29.48
N ARG A 291 -0.56 -1.77 -29.19
CA ARG A 291 -0.99 -3.11 -28.76
C ARG A 291 -1.01 -3.30 -27.26
N ALA A 292 -0.76 -2.24 -26.49
CA ALA A 292 -0.82 -2.33 -25.03
C ALA A 292 -2.24 -2.70 -24.57
N PRO A 293 -2.39 -3.62 -23.61
CA PRO A 293 -3.68 -4.08 -23.14
C PRO A 293 -4.43 -2.98 -22.36
N LEU A 294 -5.78 -3.10 -22.29
CA LEU A 294 -6.60 -2.18 -21.50
C LEU A 294 -6.42 -2.42 -20.00
N GLY A 295 -6.60 -1.35 -19.21
CA GLY A 295 -6.51 -1.35 -17.75
C GLY A 295 -5.19 -0.81 -17.22
N PRO A 296 -4.91 -1.01 -15.90
CA PRO A 296 -3.68 -0.57 -15.28
C PRO A 296 -2.50 -1.41 -15.77
N LEU A 297 -1.44 -0.71 -16.18
CA LEU A 297 -0.21 -1.31 -16.69
C LEU A 297 0.96 -0.93 -15.81
N GLN A 298 1.76 -1.93 -15.48
CA GLN A 298 3.05 -1.76 -14.84
C GLN A 298 4.09 -2.55 -15.62
N GLY A 299 5.22 -1.93 -15.84
CA GLY A 299 6.35 -2.53 -16.53
C GLY A 299 7.62 -1.77 -16.18
N LYS A 300 8.73 -2.20 -16.75
CA LYS A 300 10.01 -1.51 -16.59
C LYS A 300 10.83 -1.48 -17.86
N VAL A 301 11.62 -0.44 -17.99
CA VAL A 301 12.68 -0.36 -18.99
C VAL A 301 14.01 -0.58 -18.29
N THR A 302 14.77 -1.57 -18.74
CA THR A 302 16.12 -1.84 -18.26
C THR A 302 17.13 -1.20 -19.22
N VAL A 303 17.97 -0.34 -18.69
CA VAL A 303 19.13 0.23 -19.41
C VAL A 303 20.39 -0.48 -18.89
N THR A 304 21.23 -0.95 -19.80
CA THR A 304 22.45 -1.67 -19.45
C THR A 304 23.67 -1.00 -20.07
N THR A 305 24.73 -0.82 -19.30
CA THR A 305 26.03 -0.35 -19.79
C THR A 305 26.84 -1.50 -20.38
N ALA A 306 27.88 -1.18 -21.17
CA ALA A 306 28.82 -2.19 -21.67
C ALA A 306 29.56 -2.98 -20.58
N ARG A 307 29.60 -2.45 -19.36
CA ARG A 307 30.20 -3.13 -18.20
C ARG A 307 29.21 -4.03 -17.45
N GLY A 308 27.95 -4.11 -17.93
CA GLY A 308 26.92 -4.92 -17.30
C GLY A 308 26.16 -4.24 -16.15
N GLU A 309 26.45 -2.95 -15.86
CA GLU A 309 25.65 -2.18 -14.90
C GLU A 309 24.25 -2.00 -15.45
N ARG A 310 23.24 -2.15 -14.59
CA ARG A 310 21.83 -2.07 -14.94
C ARG A 310 21.15 -0.96 -14.19
N LEU A 311 20.25 -0.25 -14.89
CA LEU A 311 19.33 0.71 -14.32
C LEU A 311 17.92 0.32 -14.76
N ASP A 312 17.07 0.00 -13.80
CA ASP A 312 15.66 -0.30 -14.04
C ASP A 312 14.82 0.96 -13.82
N ILE A 313 14.05 1.35 -14.83
CA ILE A 313 13.17 2.52 -14.84
C ILE A 313 11.73 2.03 -14.85
N PRO A 314 10.98 2.15 -13.74
CA PRO A 314 9.58 1.76 -13.70
C PRO A 314 8.72 2.56 -14.67
N VAL A 315 7.71 1.89 -15.25
CA VAL A 315 6.74 2.48 -16.17
C VAL A 315 5.35 2.18 -15.68
N ILE A 316 4.54 3.23 -15.54
CA ILE A 316 3.17 3.15 -15.03
C ILE A 316 2.24 3.84 -16.03
N ALA A 317 1.16 3.16 -16.43
CA ALA A 317 0.13 3.68 -17.30
C ALA A 317 -1.24 3.08 -16.96
N GLU A 318 -2.29 3.72 -17.44
CA GLU A 318 -3.65 3.17 -17.44
C GLU A 318 -4.24 3.38 -18.84
N LEU A 319 -4.69 2.31 -19.48
CA LEU A 319 -5.31 2.40 -20.80
C LEU A 319 -6.81 2.24 -20.72
N THR A 320 -7.55 3.22 -21.21
CA THR A 320 -9.00 3.25 -21.29
C THR A 320 -9.48 2.96 -22.69
N LYS A 321 -10.74 2.55 -22.87
CA LYS A 321 -11.35 2.40 -24.21
C LYS A 321 -11.40 3.76 -24.89
N SER A 322 -11.04 3.80 -26.19
CA SER A 322 -11.22 5.00 -27.00
C SER A 322 -12.71 5.26 -27.18
N GLY A 323 -13.25 6.33 -26.59
CA GLY A 323 -14.62 6.78 -26.83
C GLY A 323 -15.57 6.83 -25.65
N GLU A 324 -15.07 6.85 -24.39
CA GLU A 324 -15.84 7.30 -23.22
C GLU A 324 -15.38 8.66 -22.75
#